data_6df7b441298152dbc64da4d149d36c97
#
_entry.id   6df7b441298152dbc64da4d149d36c97
#
_cell.length_a   1.000
_cell.length_b   1.000
_cell.length_c   1.000
_cell.angle_alpha   90.00
_cell.angle_beta   90.00
_cell.angle_gamma   90.00
#
_symmetry.space_group_name_H-M   'P 1'
#
loop_
_entity.id
_entity.type
_entity.pdbx_description
1 polymer ?
#
loop_
_entity_poly.entity_id
_entity_poly.type
_entity_poly.pdbx_seq_one_letter_code
_entity_poly.pdbx_strand_id
1 'polypeptide(L)'
;PTNKNINDYSNIINDISGGIFDEEMLPFIGENHIPYIMMHCGYKLETLHTNHIKENPCEIVKSFFERQIEFLSQYGEQQVILDPGIGFNKSMKSNFELLNNINEYRVNNLPVLIGISRKSMIYKTLKITSMNRLLREYYDFYILFF
;
A
#
# COMPACT_ATOMS: atom_id res chain seq x y z
N PRO A 1 8.67 25.81 27.77
CA PRO A 1 8.68 25.14 26.47
C PRO A 1 8.97 23.68 26.75
N THR A 2 7.91 22.89 26.79
CA THR A 2 7.98 21.46 27.05
C THR A 2 8.31 20.79 25.71
N ASN A 3 9.54 20.28 25.58
CA ASN A 3 9.87 19.25 24.63
C ASN A 3 8.97 18.04 24.92
N LYS A 4 7.82 17.96 24.27
CA LYS A 4 7.12 16.70 24.14
C LYS A 4 7.93 15.86 23.19
N ASN A 5 8.62 14.86 23.72
CA ASN A 5 9.22 13.80 22.92
C ASN A 5 8.12 13.18 22.05
N ILE A 6 8.21 13.39 20.77
CA ILE A 6 7.37 12.74 19.74
C ILE A 6 7.56 11.21 19.80
N ASN A 7 8.55 10.73 20.53
CA ASN A 7 8.89 9.32 20.70
C ASN A 7 7.89 8.48 21.54
N ASP A 8 6.84 9.09 22.09
CA ASP A 8 5.86 8.36 22.90
C ASP A 8 4.64 7.85 22.08
N TYR A 9 4.54 8.20 20.81
CA TYR A 9 3.49 7.71 19.94
C TYR A 9 4.12 7.22 18.64
N SER A 10 4.24 5.91 18.50
CA SER A 10 4.56 5.28 17.21
C SER A 10 3.35 5.42 16.27
N ASN A 11 3.04 6.66 15.93
CA ASN A 11 2.00 6.96 14.94
C ASN A 11 2.61 6.71 13.56
N ILE A 12 2.06 5.75 12.86
CA ILE A 12 2.31 5.52 11.45
C ILE A 12 1.06 5.95 10.67
N ILE A 13 1.24 6.74 9.63
CA ILE A 13 0.13 7.09 8.75
C ILE A 13 0.03 6.04 7.65
N ASN A 14 -1.15 5.41 7.56
CA ASN A 14 -1.47 4.48 6.48
C ASN A 14 -2.36 5.21 5.47
N ASP A 15 -1.78 5.56 4.33
CA ASP A 15 -2.47 6.29 3.27
C ASP A 15 -2.72 5.40 2.06
N ILE A 16 -3.99 5.10 1.81
CA ILE A 16 -4.45 4.27 0.70
C ILE A 16 -4.17 4.88 -0.68
N SER A 17 -3.87 6.17 -0.73
CA SER A 17 -3.62 6.91 -1.97
C SER A 17 -2.13 7.07 -2.29
N GLY A 18 -1.26 6.88 -1.29
CA GLY A 18 0.16 7.17 -1.42
C GLY A 18 0.44 8.64 -1.77
N GLY A 19 -0.36 9.57 -1.24
CA GLY A 19 -0.22 11.00 -1.42
C GLY A 19 -0.91 11.59 -2.67
N ILE A 20 -1.71 10.78 -3.41
CA ILE A 20 -2.34 11.30 -4.64
C ILE A 20 -3.61 12.11 -4.36
N PHE A 21 -4.35 11.78 -3.31
CA PHE A 21 -5.66 12.39 -3.04
C PHE A 21 -5.55 13.72 -2.31
N ASP A 22 -4.41 13.98 -1.70
CA ASP A 22 -4.13 15.22 -0.97
C ASP A 22 -2.68 15.65 -1.28
N GLU A 23 -2.53 16.78 -1.95
CA GLU A 23 -1.23 17.33 -2.36
C GLU A 23 -0.37 17.74 -1.16
N GLU A 24 -0.97 18.02 -0.01
CA GLU A 24 -0.26 18.39 1.22
C GLU A 24 0.22 17.16 2.01
N MET A 25 -0.26 15.94 1.69
CA MET A 25 0.07 14.73 2.44
C MET A 25 1.57 14.43 2.45
N LEU A 26 2.20 14.35 1.29
CA LEU A 26 3.64 14.04 1.20
C LEU A 26 4.53 15.14 1.79
N PRO A 27 4.28 16.45 1.54
CA PRO A 27 4.97 17.52 2.26
C PRO A 27 4.86 17.37 3.77
N PHE A 28 3.66 17.15 4.29
CA PHE A 28 3.43 16.97 5.73
C PHE A 28 4.19 15.77 6.32
N ILE A 29 4.16 14.61 5.64
CA ILE A 29 4.92 13.42 6.04
C ILE A 29 6.41 13.72 6.04
N GLY A 30 6.93 14.33 4.97
CA GLY A 30 8.35 14.61 4.80
C GLY A 30 8.90 15.59 5.84
N GLU A 31 8.22 16.72 6.04
CA GLU A 31 8.64 17.77 6.97
C GLU A 31 8.62 17.31 8.44
N ASN A 32 7.68 16.42 8.78
CA ASN A 32 7.53 15.94 10.17
C ASN A 32 8.18 14.57 10.41
N HIS A 33 8.82 13.96 9.41
CA HIS A 33 9.45 12.63 9.47
C HIS A 33 8.54 11.56 10.07
N ILE A 34 7.27 11.55 9.62
CA ILE A 34 6.26 10.61 10.13
C ILE A 34 6.42 9.26 9.42
N PRO A 35 6.52 8.13 10.14
CA PRO A 35 6.48 6.80 9.51
C PRO A 35 5.23 6.63 8.65
N TYR A 36 5.39 6.12 7.44
CA TYR A 36 4.38 6.18 6.41
C TYR A 36 4.19 4.85 5.67
N ILE A 37 2.95 4.37 5.60
CA ILE A 37 2.58 3.27 4.70
C ILE A 37 2.01 3.90 3.43
N MET A 38 2.75 3.76 2.36
CA MET A 38 2.45 4.29 1.04
C MET A 38 1.75 3.23 0.21
N MET A 39 0.43 3.36 -0.03
CA MET A 39 -0.30 2.39 -0.83
C MET A 39 -0.56 2.88 -2.26
N HIS A 40 -0.41 1.98 -3.22
CA HIS A 40 -0.83 2.20 -4.60
C HIS A 40 -2.28 1.76 -4.82
N CYS A 41 -3.20 2.72 -5.04
CA CYS A 41 -4.61 2.41 -5.32
C CYS A 41 -5.09 2.79 -6.73
N GLY A 42 -4.30 3.55 -7.50
CA GLY A 42 -4.73 4.17 -8.78
C GLY A 42 -5.05 5.64 -8.62
N TYR A 43 -5.51 6.27 -9.71
CA TYR A 43 -5.49 7.74 -9.81
C TYR A 43 -6.71 8.47 -9.27
N LYS A 44 -7.82 7.79 -8.93
CA LYS A 44 -9.04 8.47 -8.46
C LYS A 44 -9.82 7.61 -7.46
N LEU A 45 -10.35 8.27 -6.44
CA LEU A 45 -11.18 7.63 -5.42
C LEU A 45 -12.40 6.95 -6.02
N GLU A 46 -13.06 7.61 -6.98
CA GLU A 46 -14.27 7.12 -7.63
C GLU A 46 -14.03 5.87 -8.50
N THR A 47 -12.79 5.64 -8.92
CA THR A 47 -12.42 4.52 -9.81
C THR A 47 -11.74 3.36 -9.11
N LEU A 48 -11.63 3.39 -7.77
CA LEU A 48 -10.93 2.37 -6.97
C LEU A 48 -11.36 0.92 -7.26
N HIS A 49 -12.59 0.73 -7.77
CA HIS A 49 -13.16 -0.59 -8.03
C HIS A 49 -13.58 -0.83 -9.49
N THR A 50 -13.39 0.14 -10.37
CA THR A 50 -13.96 0.09 -11.73
C THR A 50 -12.95 0.01 -12.85
N ASN A 51 -11.78 0.62 -12.71
CA ASN A 51 -10.72 0.63 -13.72
C ASN A 51 -9.58 -0.29 -13.30
N HIS A 52 -9.53 -1.48 -13.89
CA HIS A 52 -8.46 -2.41 -13.59
C HIS A 52 -7.21 -2.10 -14.42
N ILE A 53 -6.06 -2.12 -13.77
CA ILE A 53 -4.75 -2.18 -14.42
C ILE A 53 -4.73 -3.42 -15.32
N LYS A 54 -4.53 -3.23 -16.62
CA LYS A 54 -4.58 -4.30 -17.62
C LYS A 54 -3.19 -4.74 -18.06
N GLU A 55 -2.18 -3.91 -17.93
CA GLU A 55 -0.82 -4.11 -18.43
C GLU A 55 0.19 -4.01 -17.29
N ASN A 56 1.19 -4.86 -17.32
CA ASN A 56 2.35 -4.92 -16.42
C ASN A 56 2.15 -4.27 -15.02
N PRO A 57 1.41 -4.89 -14.11
CA PRO A 57 1.06 -4.28 -12.84
C PRO A 57 2.29 -4.00 -11.96
N CYS A 58 3.36 -4.79 -12.09
CA CYS A 58 4.60 -4.60 -11.34
C CYS A 58 5.29 -3.30 -11.77
N GLU A 59 5.38 -3.03 -13.07
CA GLU A 59 6.00 -1.81 -13.58
C GLU A 59 5.22 -0.55 -13.19
N ILE A 60 3.88 -0.61 -13.26
CA ILE A 60 3.02 0.51 -12.87
C ILE A 60 3.18 0.82 -11.38
N VAL A 61 3.14 -0.20 -10.54
CA VAL A 61 3.31 -0.05 -9.09
C VAL A 61 4.72 0.44 -8.74
N LYS A 62 5.75 -0.09 -9.42
CA LYS A 62 7.14 0.34 -9.25
C LYS A 62 7.31 1.80 -9.60
N SER A 63 6.88 2.22 -10.79
CA SER A 63 7.00 3.61 -11.24
C SER A 63 6.26 4.59 -10.34
N PHE A 64 5.14 4.15 -9.75
CA PHE A 64 4.44 4.93 -8.75
C PHE A 64 5.30 5.12 -7.50
N PHE A 65 5.84 4.05 -6.93
CA PHE A 65 6.66 4.13 -5.73
C PHE A 65 7.94 4.96 -5.96
N GLU A 66 8.62 4.74 -7.09
CA GLU A 66 9.83 5.50 -7.45
C GLU A 66 9.56 7.01 -7.43
N ARG A 67 8.48 7.45 -8.07
CA ARG A 67 8.11 8.87 -8.12
C ARG A 67 7.78 9.45 -6.75
N GLN A 68 7.00 8.72 -5.92
CA GLN A 68 6.60 9.23 -4.60
C GLN A 68 7.79 9.23 -3.62
N ILE A 69 8.69 8.24 -3.72
CA ILE A 69 9.91 8.19 -2.91
C ILE A 69 10.88 9.28 -3.33
N GLU A 70 11.04 9.54 -4.63
CA GLU A 70 11.85 10.63 -5.14
C GLU A 70 11.35 11.97 -4.58
N PHE A 71 10.04 12.20 -4.57
CA PHE A 71 9.45 13.39 -3.97
C PHE A 71 9.79 13.48 -2.47
N LEU A 72 9.59 12.41 -1.70
CA LEU A 72 9.89 12.39 -0.26
C LEU A 72 11.38 12.56 0.04
N SER A 73 12.29 12.17 -0.87
CA SER A 73 13.74 12.28 -0.68
C SER A 73 14.22 13.73 -0.49
N GLN A 74 13.45 14.70 -0.95
CA GLN A 74 13.73 16.12 -0.77
C GLN A 74 13.72 16.56 0.71
N TYR A 75 13.06 15.78 1.56
CA TYR A 75 12.96 16.03 3.01
C TYR A 75 13.96 15.19 3.83
N GLY A 76 14.93 14.54 3.17
CA GLY A 76 15.89 13.64 3.81
C GLY A 76 15.39 12.20 3.95
N GLU A 77 15.99 11.45 4.87
CA GLU A 77 15.64 10.04 5.08
C GLU A 77 14.25 9.89 5.70
N GLN A 78 13.42 9.05 5.11
CA GLN A 78 12.04 8.80 5.53
C GLN A 78 11.83 7.31 5.85
N GLN A 79 10.97 7.03 6.83
CA GLN A 79 10.54 5.67 7.17
C GLN A 79 9.29 5.31 6.35
N VAL A 80 9.48 4.59 5.26
CA VAL A 80 8.41 4.23 4.33
C VAL A 80 8.25 2.72 4.23
N ILE A 81 7.00 2.26 4.26
CA ILE A 81 6.58 0.90 3.94
C ILE A 81 5.74 0.96 2.67
N LEU A 82 6.04 0.11 1.69
CA LEU A 82 5.35 0.06 0.41
C LEU A 82 4.18 -0.91 0.48
N ASP A 83 2.97 -0.48 0.11
CA ASP A 83 1.81 -1.37 -0.05
C ASP A 83 1.36 -1.36 -1.52
N PRO A 84 1.48 -2.48 -2.25
CA PRO A 84 1.05 -2.54 -3.65
C PRO A 84 -0.45 -2.41 -3.83
N GLY A 85 -1.24 -2.37 -2.77
CA GLY A 85 -2.69 -2.21 -2.80
C GLY A 85 -3.40 -3.38 -3.45
N ILE A 86 -3.11 -4.61 -3.01
CA ILE A 86 -3.79 -5.82 -3.48
C ILE A 86 -5.30 -5.67 -3.32
N GLY A 87 -6.07 -5.91 -4.38
CA GLY A 87 -7.54 -5.79 -4.40
C GLY A 87 -8.07 -4.37 -4.66
N PHE A 88 -7.20 -3.37 -4.79
CA PHE A 88 -7.57 -2.01 -5.14
C PHE A 88 -7.24 -1.75 -6.61
N ASN A 89 -8.26 -1.42 -7.41
CA ASN A 89 -8.12 -1.07 -8.83
C ASN A 89 -7.26 -2.05 -9.67
N LYS A 90 -7.30 -3.32 -9.32
CA LYS A 90 -6.50 -4.37 -9.95
C LYS A 90 -7.35 -5.58 -10.30
N SER A 91 -7.10 -6.14 -11.48
CA SER A 91 -7.73 -7.41 -11.86
C SER A 91 -7.26 -8.55 -10.94
N MET A 92 -7.98 -9.67 -10.93
CA MET A 92 -7.54 -10.86 -10.22
C MET A 92 -6.14 -11.31 -10.69
N LYS A 93 -5.91 -11.30 -12.01
CA LYS A 93 -4.62 -11.64 -12.62
C LYS A 93 -3.53 -10.71 -12.13
N SER A 94 -3.75 -9.39 -12.17
CA SER A 94 -2.78 -8.40 -11.72
C SER A 94 -2.45 -8.53 -10.23
N ASN A 95 -3.44 -8.87 -9.41
CA ASN A 95 -3.19 -9.11 -7.97
C ASN A 95 -2.28 -10.32 -7.73
N PHE A 96 -2.50 -11.44 -8.44
CA PHE A 96 -1.63 -12.62 -8.34
C PHE A 96 -0.24 -12.36 -8.91
N GLU A 97 -0.14 -11.59 -9.99
CA GLU A 97 1.14 -11.19 -10.57
C GLU A 97 1.98 -10.38 -9.58
N LEU A 98 1.38 -9.40 -8.90
CA LEU A 98 2.04 -8.63 -7.84
C LEU A 98 2.48 -9.51 -6.66
N LEU A 99 1.64 -10.46 -6.24
CA LEU A 99 1.99 -11.38 -5.15
C LEU A 99 3.17 -12.28 -5.49
N ASN A 100 3.27 -12.72 -6.74
CA ASN A 100 4.34 -13.60 -7.18
C ASN A 100 5.67 -12.88 -7.45
N ASN A 101 5.64 -11.57 -7.68
CA ASN A 101 6.78 -10.80 -8.19
C ASN A 101 7.12 -9.59 -7.31
N ILE A 102 7.11 -9.76 -5.98
CA ILE A 102 7.32 -8.66 -5.02
C ILE A 102 8.62 -7.91 -5.29
N ASN A 103 9.68 -8.61 -5.65
CA ASN A 103 10.99 -8.01 -5.93
C ASN A 103 11.01 -7.10 -7.17
N GLU A 104 10.05 -7.26 -8.09
CA GLU A 104 10.00 -6.46 -9.33
C GLU A 104 9.54 -5.02 -9.07
N TYR A 105 8.68 -4.80 -8.06
CA TYR A 105 8.18 -3.47 -7.72
C TYR A 105 8.72 -2.92 -6.39
N ARG A 106 9.56 -3.67 -5.71
CA ARG A 106 10.23 -3.21 -4.51
C ARG A 106 11.30 -2.16 -4.87
N VAL A 107 11.24 -1.00 -4.22
CA VAL A 107 12.14 0.13 -4.47
C VAL A 107 13.05 0.33 -3.26
N ASN A 108 14.34 0.60 -3.51
CA ASN A 108 15.35 0.93 -2.49
C ASN A 108 15.43 -0.06 -1.31
N ASN A 109 15.09 -1.32 -1.52
CA ASN A 109 14.99 -2.35 -0.47
C ASN A 109 14.04 -1.98 0.68
N LEU A 110 13.11 -1.06 0.47
CA LEU A 110 12.11 -0.71 1.48
C LEU A 110 11.21 -1.93 1.81
N PRO A 111 10.71 -2.03 3.04
CA PRO A 111 9.80 -3.10 3.41
C PRO A 111 8.49 -3.02 2.62
N VAL A 112 7.93 -4.18 2.27
CA VAL A 112 6.65 -4.29 1.54
C VAL A 112 5.60 -4.91 2.44
N LEU A 113 4.47 -4.23 2.59
CA LEU A 113 3.29 -4.68 3.31
C LEU A 113 2.28 -5.25 2.32
N ILE A 114 1.83 -6.48 2.53
CA ILE A 114 0.78 -7.11 1.74
C ILE A 114 -0.46 -7.32 2.59
N GLY A 115 -1.51 -6.56 2.33
CA GLY A 115 -2.83 -6.75 2.94
C GLY A 115 -3.63 -7.80 2.15
N ILE A 116 -3.85 -8.99 2.72
CA ILE A 116 -4.64 -10.05 2.07
C ILE A 116 -5.96 -10.35 2.76
N SER A 117 -6.22 -9.73 3.89
CA SER A 117 -7.47 -9.91 4.63
C SER A 117 -8.68 -9.50 3.79
N ARG A 118 -9.75 -10.28 3.86
CA ARG A 118 -11.06 -10.01 3.23
C ARG A 118 -11.02 -9.72 1.72
N LYS A 119 -9.93 -10.06 1.02
CA LYS A 119 -9.84 -9.79 -0.41
C LYS A 119 -10.66 -10.81 -1.21
N SER A 120 -11.54 -10.29 -2.08
CA SER A 120 -12.45 -11.11 -2.90
C SER A 120 -11.73 -12.13 -3.79
N MET A 121 -10.48 -11.87 -4.14
CA MET A 121 -9.66 -12.77 -4.94
C MET A 121 -9.43 -14.12 -4.26
N ILE A 122 -9.29 -14.15 -2.92
CA ILE A 122 -8.96 -15.39 -2.19
C ILE A 122 -10.16 -16.34 -2.21
N TYR A 123 -11.34 -15.88 -1.80
CA TYR A 123 -12.51 -16.76 -1.77
C TYR A 123 -13.06 -17.09 -3.15
N LYS A 124 -12.89 -16.22 -4.15
CA LYS A 124 -13.21 -16.56 -5.55
C LYS A 124 -12.32 -17.67 -6.08
N THR A 125 -11.04 -17.67 -5.74
CA THR A 125 -10.08 -18.70 -6.15
C THR A 125 -10.35 -20.02 -5.42
N LEU A 126 -10.64 -19.96 -4.11
CA LEU A 126 -10.88 -21.15 -3.30
C LEU A 126 -12.30 -21.71 -3.47
N LYS A 127 -13.18 -21.06 -4.24
CA LYS A 127 -14.61 -21.43 -4.41
C LYS A 127 -15.34 -21.63 -3.08
N ILE A 128 -14.91 -20.92 -2.03
CA ILE A 128 -15.50 -21.01 -0.70
C ILE A 128 -16.79 -20.18 -0.71
N THR A 129 -17.92 -20.83 -0.45
CA THR A 129 -19.22 -20.17 -0.31
C THR A 129 -19.26 -19.36 0.99
N SER A 130 -20.20 -18.41 1.06
CA SER A 130 -20.37 -17.42 2.13
C SER A 130 -20.55 -17.98 3.56
N MET A 131 -20.59 -19.29 3.73
CA MET A 131 -20.81 -19.96 5.03
C MET A 131 -19.63 -19.80 6.01
N ASN A 132 -18.44 -19.49 5.55
CA ASN A 132 -17.29 -19.21 6.41
C ASN A 132 -17.18 -17.72 6.80
N ARG A 133 -18.32 -17.10 7.11
CA ARG A 133 -18.39 -15.73 7.62
C ARG A 133 -17.60 -15.56 8.93
N LEU A 134 -17.52 -16.62 9.73
CA LEU A 134 -16.74 -16.67 10.98
C LEU A 134 -15.23 -16.58 10.76
N LEU A 135 -14.69 -17.11 9.66
CA LEU A 135 -13.29 -16.91 9.29
C LEU A 135 -13.01 -15.51 8.78
N ARG A 136 -14.04 -14.74 8.42
CA ARG A 136 -13.92 -13.33 8.02
C ARG A 136 -13.59 -12.39 9.17
N GLU A 137 -13.97 -12.73 10.38
CA GLU A 137 -13.89 -11.81 11.53
C GLU A 137 -12.56 -11.94 12.29
N TYR A 138 -11.79 -13.02 12.08
CA TYR A 138 -10.65 -13.35 12.92
C TYR A 138 -9.26 -13.18 12.28
N TYR A 139 -9.15 -12.92 10.97
CA TYR A 139 -7.82 -12.86 10.34
C TYR A 139 -7.64 -11.63 9.46
N ASP A 140 -7.18 -10.54 10.07
CA ASP A 140 -6.51 -9.47 9.36
C ASP A 140 -5.06 -9.91 9.12
N PHE A 141 -4.82 -10.56 7.98
CA PHE A 141 -3.47 -10.97 7.60
C PHE A 141 -2.78 -9.85 6.84
N TYR A 142 -1.75 -9.32 7.45
CA TYR A 142 -0.74 -8.52 6.80
C TYR A 142 0.55 -9.32 6.80
N ILE A 143 1.21 -9.40 5.65
CA ILE A 143 2.53 -10.01 5.51
C ILE A 143 3.50 -8.89 5.21
N LEU A 144 4.54 -8.77 6.04
CA LEU A 144 5.60 -7.79 5.87
C LEU A 144 6.83 -8.50 5.30
N PHE A 145 7.36 -8.00 4.20
CA PHE A 145 8.60 -8.47 3.56
C PHE A 145 9.69 -7.41 3.79
N PHE A 146 10.83 -7.86 4.33
CA PHE A 146 12.01 -7.03 4.57
C PHE A 146 13.11 -7.27 3.53
#